data_da5775d3b3bc19983673afa60f4b322a
#
_entry.id   da5775d3b3bc19983673afa60f4b322a
#
_cell.length_a   1.000
_cell.length_b   1.000
_cell.length_c   1.000
_cell.angle_alpha   90.00
_cell.angle_beta   90.00
_cell.angle_gamma   90.00
#
_symmetry.space_group_name_H-M   'P 1'
#
loop_
_entity.id
_entity.type
_entity.pdbx_description
1 polymer ?
#
loop_
_entity_poly.entity_id
_entity_poly.type
_entity_poly.pdbx_seq_one_letter_code
_entity_poly.pdbx_strand_id
1 'polypeptide(L)'
;ARGVETNINVHSDFYNGAIRHGGGYRQVYMKTATMLYNLQYVLGDKLFQDAMQHYVKQWTFAHPYFEDFRNSIIQYTHVDLNWFFDEWMETSKTIDYGIKSVRKGKEQDEYKIKFKRYGMQMPIDFSVIGKNDSIYSFHIPNTWFVKQTSATVLPKWIGWDKVKQTYTATVKIPSGIYDVLIDSSTR
;
A
#
# COMPACT_ATOMS: atom_id res chain seq x y z
N ALA A 1 -21.67 12.36 -3.60
CA ALA A 1 -21.28 13.00 -2.34
C ALA A 1 -19.96 12.37 -1.92
N ARG A 2 -18.89 13.13 -1.92
CA ARG A 2 -17.62 12.70 -1.33
C ARG A 2 -17.84 12.59 0.17
N GLY A 3 -17.91 11.35 0.70
CA GLY A 3 -18.00 11.13 2.13
C GLY A 3 -16.77 11.72 2.82
N VAL A 4 -16.96 12.28 4.00
CA VAL A 4 -15.84 12.71 4.83
C VAL A 4 -15.09 11.44 5.26
N GLU A 5 -13.85 11.29 4.79
CA GLU A 5 -12.95 10.25 5.25
C GLU A 5 -12.67 10.50 6.72
N THR A 6 -12.88 9.49 7.55
CA THR A 6 -12.57 9.54 8.97
C THR A 6 -11.72 8.36 9.38
N ASN A 7 -11.20 8.41 10.59
CA ASN A 7 -10.48 7.39 11.28
C ASN A 7 -11.41 6.14 11.48
N ILE A 8 -10.92 4.93 11.26
CA ILE A 8 -11.68 3.69 11.46
C ILE A 8 -11.83 3.38 12.94
N ASN A 9 -10.81 3.69 13.75
CA ASN A 9 -10.74 3.37 15.16
C ASN A 9 -11.50 4.40 16.02
N VAL A 10 -12.80 4.59 15.73
CA VAL A 10 -13.68 5.45 16.52
C VAL A 10 -14.87 4.64 17.04
N HIS A 11 -15.34 4.99 18.22
CA HIS A 11 -16.50 4.35 18.82
C HIS A 11 -17.75 4.54 17.94
N SER A 12 -18.64 3.54 17.91
CA SER A 12 -19.87 3.56 17.10
C SER A 12 -20.75 4.79 17.38
N ASP A 13 -20.75 5.28 18.62
CA ASP A 13 -21.53 6.46 19.02
C ASP A 13 -21.01 7.77 18.42
N PHE A 14 -19.74 7.81 17.97
CA PHE A 14 -19.17 8.97 17.30
C PHE A 14 -20.00 9.43 16.10
N TYR A 15 -20.67 8.51 15.44
CA TYR A 15 -21.50 8.79 14.27
C TYR A 15 -22.98 9.03 14.60
N ASN A 16 -23.36 9.28 15.86
CA ASN A 16 -24.76 9.50 16.29
C ASN A 16 -25.74 8.43 15.78
N GLY A 17 -25.41 7.15 15.99
CA GLY A 17 -26.17 6.03 15.48
C GLY A 17 -25.88 5.77 13.99
N ALA A 18 -24.63 5.61 13.68
CA ALA A 18 -23.96 5.46 12.39
C ALA A 18 -24.67 4.57 11.35
N ILE A 19 -25.42 3.60 11.79
CA ILE A 19 -26.20 2.72 10.90
C ILE A 19 -27.24 3.53 10.11
N ARG A 20 -27.79 4.60 10.68
CA ARG A 20 -28.78 5.46 10.01
C ARG A 20 -28.19 6.44 9.00
N HIS A 21 -26.92 6.81 9.12
CA HIS A 21 -26.32 7.89 8.31
C HIS A 21 -25.32 7.39 7.27
N GLY A 22 -25.11 6.09 7.13
CA GLY A 22 -24.21 5.50 6.13
C GLY A 22 -22.71 5.79 6.35
N GLY A 23 -22.38 6.74 7.23
CA GLY A 23 -20.98 7.10 7.51
C GLY A 23 -20.22 6.00 8.22
N GLY A 24 -20.79 5.50 9.33
CA GLY A 24 -20.17 4.40 10.08
C GLY A 24 -20.10 3.11 9.28
N TYR A 25 -21.15 2.76 8.53
CA TYR A 25 -21.14 1.60 7.65
C TYR A 25 -20.02 1.69 6.61
N ARG A 26 -19.86 2.83 5.97
CA ARG A 26 -18.75 3.04 5.01
C ARG A 26 -17.39 2.87 5.65
N GLN A 27 -17.17 3.40 6.85
CA GLN A 27 -15.90 3.28 7.54
C GLN A 27 -15.63 1.84 7.97
N VAL A 28 -16.58 1.23 8.65
CA VAL A 28 -16.41 -0.11 9.24
C VAL A 28 -16.31 -1.18 8.16
N TYR A 29 -17.10 -1.13 7.11
CA TYR A 29 -17.08 -2.16 6.06
C TYR A 29 -16.20 -1.78 4.88
N MET A 30 -16.44 -0.64 4.23
CA MET A 30 -15.77 -0.33 2.96
C MET A 30 -14.31 0.05 3.17
N LYS A 31 -14.01 0.93 4.12
CA LYS A 31 -12.63 1.34 4.40
C LYS A 31 -11.83 0.18 4.99
N THR A 32 -12.43 -0.62 5.87
CA THR A 32 -11.77 -1.81 6.41
C THR A 32 -11.50 -2.86 5.32
N ALA A 33 -12.45 -3.11 4.43
CA ALA A 33 -12.21 -4.00 3.29
C ALA A 33 -11.05 -3.49 2.42
N THR A 34 -11.04 -2.19 2.11
CA THR A 34 -9.94 -1.56 1.36
C THR A 34 -8.61 -1.68 2.11
N MET A 35 -8.60 -1.51 3.43
CA MET A 35 -7.41 -1.73 4.26
C MET A 35 -6.91 -3.17 4.15
N LEU A 36 -7.80 -4.16 4.23
CA LEU A 36 -7.41 -5.58 4.13
C LEU A 36 -6.86 -5.92 2.74
N TYR A 37 -7.42 -5.39 1.65
CA TYR A 37 -6.85 -5.52 0.31
C TYR A 37 -5.44 -4.94 0.23
N ASN A 38 -5.23 -3.78 0.84
CA ASN A 38 -3.90 -3.17 0.88
C ASN A 38 -2.94 -3.92 1.79
N LEU A 39 -3.41 -4.54 2.88
CA LEU A 39 -2.58 -5.41 3.71
C LEU A 39 -2.13 -6.66 2.93
N GLN A 40 -3.05 -7.26 2.15
CA GLN A 40 -2.73 -8.35 1.23
C GLN A 40 -1.68 -7.91 0.19
N TYR A 41 -1.83 -6.72 -0.37
CA TYR A 41 -0.86 -6.16 -1.31
C TYR A 41 0.53 -5.97 -0.67
N VAL A 42 0.60 -5.50 0.57
CA VAL A 42 1.86 -5.30 1.31
C VAL A 42 2.54 -6.62 1.62
N LEU A 43 1.81 -7.61 2.13
CA LEU A 43 2.34 -8.90 2.58
C LEU A 43 2.55 -9.91 1.45
N GLY A 44 1.79 -9.78 0.37
CA GLY A 44 1.63 -10.81 -0.65
C GLY A 44 0.56 -11.84 -0.26
N ASP A 45 0.01 -12.52 -1.26
CA ASP A 45 -1.19 -13.37 -1.12
C ASP A 45 -0.99 -14.48 -0.07
N LYS A 46 0.12 -15.20 -0.14
CA LYS A 46 0.36 -16.36 0.74
C LYS A 46 0.51 -15.98 2.20
N LEU A 47 1.37 -15.00 2.49
CA LEU A 47 1.62 -14.58 3.86
C LEU A 47 0.38 -13.93 4.49
N PHE A 48 -0.35 -13.13 3.71
CA PHE A 48 -1.62 -12.57 4.15
C PHE A 48 -2.64 -13.64 4.48
N GLN A 49 -2.83 -14.64 3.60
CA GLN A 49 -3.78 -15.73 3.82
C GLN A 49 -3.45 -16.52 5.09
N ASP A 50 -2.19 -16.87 5.28
CA ASP A 50 -1.73 -17.61 6.45
C ASP A 50 -1.94 -16.80 7.75
N ALA A 51 -1.63 -15.52 7.73
CA ALA A 51 -1.84 -14.62 8.86
C ALA A 51 -3.32 -14.48 9.22
N MET A 52 -4.19 -14.35 8.23
CA MET A 52 -5.64 -14.31 8.46
C MET A 52 -6.18 -15.61 9.02
N GLN A 53 -5.72 -16.76 8.52
CA GLN A 53 -6.10 -18.06 9.08
C GLN A 53 -5.61 -18.22 10.53
N HIS A 54 -4.39 -17.75 10.84
CA HIS A 54 -3.87 -17.73 12.20
C HIS A 54 -4.76 -16.88 13.12
N TYR A 55 -5.08 -15.66 12.71
CA TYR A 55 -5.96 -14.77 13.46
C TYR A 55 -7.33 -15.40 13.75
N VAL A 56 -7.97 -15.99 12.74
CA VAL A 56 -9.27 -16.66 12.91
C VAL A 56 -9.17 -17.82 13.91
N LYS A 57 -8.13 -18.66 13.83
CA LYS A 57 -7.93 -19.75 14.78
C LYS A 57 -7.70 -19.26 16.22
N GLN A 58 -6.92 -18.19 16.37
CA GLN A 58 -6.59 -17.62 17.68
C GLN A 58 -7.82 -17.03 18.37
N TRP A 59 -8.73 -16.41 17.60
CA TRP A 59 -9.86 -15.65 18.14
C TRP A 59 -11.23 -16.31 17.89
N THR A 60 -11.26 -17.59 17.49
CA THR A 60 -12.50 -18.34 17.31
C THR A 60 -13.35 -18.31 18.57
N PHE A 61 -14.62 -17.88 18.44
CA PHE A 61 -15.58 -17.70 19.52
C PHE A 61 -15.19 -16.67 20.60
N ALA A 62 -14.22 -15.82 20.33
CA ALA A 62 -13.85 -14.70 21.18
C ALA A 62 -14.27 -13.35 20.56
N HIS A 63 -14.09 -12.26 21.30
CA HIS A 63 -14.42 -10.91 20.86
C HIS A 63 -13.16 -10.03 20.86
N PRO A 64 -12.31 -10.15 19.82
CA PRO A 64 -11.07 -9.38 19.73
C PRO A 64 -11.35 -7.90 19.53
N TYR A 65 -10.51 -7.08 20.13
CA TYR A 65 -10.40 -5.68 19.78
C TYR A 65 -9.51 -5.47 18.57
N PHE A 66 -9.44 -4.26 18.10
CA PHE A 66 -8.62 -3.94 16.93
C PHE A 66 -7.11 -4.18 17.19
N GLU A 67 -6.65 -3.85 18.38
CA GLU A 67 -5.27 -4.09 18.82
C GLU A 67 -4.91 -5.59 18.80
N ASP A 68 -5.87 -6.45 19.07
CA ASP A 68 -5.66 -7.90 19.01
C ASP A 68 -5.45 -8.37 17.57
N PHE A 69 -6.21 -7.80 16.62
CA PHE A 69 -6.01 -8.04 15.19
C PHE A 69 -4.61 -7.59 14.75
N ARG A 70 -4.26 -6.32 15.03
CA ARG A 70 -2.94 -5.76 14.73
C ARG A 70 -1.81 -6.64 15.28
N ASN A 71 -1.89 -6.97 16.57
CA ASN A 71 -0.87 -7.76 17.26
C ASN A 71 -0.77 -9.18 16.67
N SER A 72 -1.89 -9.84 16.40
CA SER A 72 -1.92 -11.17 15.81
C SER A 72 -1.23 -11.20 14.44
N ILE A 73 -1.53 -10.23 13.58
CA ILE A 73 -0.91 -10.15 12.25
C ILE A 73 0.59 -9.87 12.35
N ILE A 74 1.02 -8.91 13.18
CA ILE A 74 2.44 -8.57 13.36
C ILE A 74 3.21 -9.75 13.94
N GLN A 75 2.69 -10.39 14.97
CA GLN A 75 3.34 -11.52 15.62
C GLN A 75 3.49 -12.73 14.70
N TYR A 76 2.47 -13.01 13.89
CA TYR A 76 2.52 -14.14 12.96
C TYR A 76 3.47 -13.88 11.79
N THR A 77 3.40 -12.69 11.20
CA THR A 77 4.17 -12.36 9.99
C THR A 77 5.62 -12.01 10.29
N HIS A 78 5.94 -11.59 11.52
CA HIS A 78 7.22 -10.99 11.92
C HIS A 78 7.59 -9.76 11.08
N VAL A 79 6.59 -9.09 10.50
CA VAL A 79 6.75 -7.85 9.72
C VAL A 79 6.34 -6.67 10.57
N ASP A 80 7.17 -5.61 10.60
CA ASP A 80 6.75 -4.35 11.22
C ASP A 80 5.68 -3.68 10.35
N LEU A 81 4.44 -3.81 10.79
CA LEU A 81 3.24 -3.22 10.17
C LEU A 81 2.67 -2.06 11.00
N ASN A 82 3.40 -1.57 12.01
CA ASN A 82 2.91 -0.47 12.84
C ASN A 82 2.57 0.76 11.98
N TRP A 83 3.46 1.13 11.06
CA TRP A 83 3.24 2.21 10.11
C TRP A 83 1.95 2.04 9.30
N PHE A 84 1.61 0.80 8.90
CA PHE A 84 0.43 0.49 8.11
C PHE A 84 -0.84 0.72 8.93
N PHE A 85 -0.90 0.12 10.12
CA PHE A 85 -2.07 0.23 10.98
C PHE A 85 -2.27 1.66 11.49
N ASP A 86 -1.20 2.37 11.86
CA ASP A 86 -1.27 3.77 12.29
C ASP A 86 -1.84 4.66 11.17
N GLU A 87 -1.38 4.49 9.92
CA GLU A 87 -1.88 5.28 8.79
C GLU A 87 -3.35 4.96 8.46
N TRP A 88 -3.75 3.69 8.45
CA TRP A 88 -5.10 3.28 8.10
C TRP A 88 -6.13 3.52 9.20
N MET A 89 -5.75 3.33 10.45
CA MET A 89 -6.66 3.33 11.59
C MET A 89 -6.75 4.68 12.27
N GLU A 90 -5.62 5.41 12.34
CA GLU A 90 -5.53 6.65 13.12
C GLU A 90 -5.61 7.91 12.24
N THR A 91 -5.69 7.75 10.91
CA THR A 91 -5.73 8.90 10.01
C THR A 91 -6.87 8.84 9.00
N SER A 92 -7.20 9.98 8.43
CA SER A 92 -8.12 10.13 7.29
C SER A 92 -7.41 10.25 5.95
N LYS A 93 -6.11 9.93 5.89
CA LYS A 93 -5.33 10.00 4.66
C LYS A 93 -5.80 8.97 3.63
N THR A 94 -5.54 9.25 2.37
CA THR A 94 -5.78 8.35 1.24
C THR A 94 -4.45 7.96 0.59
N ILE A 95 -4.45 6.87 -0.17
CA ILE A 95 -3.31 6.50 -1.01
C ILE A 95 -3.37 7.36 -2.27
N ASP A 96 -2.30 8.12 -2.52
CA ASP A 96 -2.19 8.96 -3.71
C ASP A 96 -0.72 9.10 -4.13
N TYR A 97 -0.42 8.56 -5.30
CA TYR A 97 0.90 8.58 -5.93
C TYR A 97 0.80 9.02 -7.38
N GLY A 98 1.79 9.78 -7.83
CA GLY A 98 1.87 10.22 -9.22
C GLY A 98 3.28 10.16 -9.78
N ILE A 99 3.37 9.98 -11.09
CA ILE A 99 4.61 10.09 -11.85
C ILE A 99 4.81 11.57 -12.19
N LYS A 100 5.91 12.15 -11.71
CA LYS A 100 6.22 13.56 -11.91
C LYS A 100 7.03 13.81 -13.18
N SER A 101 7.93 12.91 -13.51
CA SER A 101 8.73 13.01 -14.74
C SER A 101 9.39 11.69 -15.08
N VAL A 102 9.61 11.48 -16.38
CA VAL A 102 10.44 10.42 -16.95
C VAL A 102 11.53 11.10 -17.77
N ARG A 103 12.81 10.79 -17.52
CA ARG A 103 13.94 11.41 -18.21
C ARG A 103 14.99 10.34 -18.52
N LYS A 104 15.74 10.51 -19.61
CA LYS A 104 16.94 9.72 -19.88
C LYS A 104 17.99 9.95 -18.79
N GLY A 105 18.65 8.88 -18.39
CA GLY A 105 19.78 8.92 -17.47
C GLY A 105 21.09 9.25 -18.19
N LYS A 106 22.22 8.98 -17.53
CA LYS A 106 23.56 9.23 -18.06
C LYS A 106 24.11 8.05 -18.85
N GLU A 107 23.72 6.83 -18.46
CA GLU A 107 24.15 5.60 -19.12
C GLU A 107 23.22 5.24 -20.30
N GLN A 108 23.71 4.36 -21.16
CA GLN A 108 22.92 3.80 -22.24
C GLN A 108 21.70 3.08 -21.65
N ASP A 109 20.52 3.32 -22.25
CA ASP A 109 19.24 2.72 -21.87
C ASP A 109 18.79 3.02 -20.43
N GLU A 110 19.49 3.90 -19.72
CA GLU A 110 19.12 4.36 -18.38
C GLU A 110 18.01 5.40 -18.45
N TYR A 111 17.02 5.24 -17.56
CA TYR A 111 15.94 6.19 -17.36
C TYR A 111 15.74 6.48 -15.87
N LYS A 112 15.40 7.72 -15.56
CA LYS A 112 15.05 8.21 -14.24
C LYS A 112 13.57 8.55 -14.20
N ILE A 113 12.81 7.80 -13.41
CA ILE A 113 11.37 7.97 -13.21
C ILE A 113 11.18 8.59 -11.84
N LYS A 114 10.63 9.80 -11.78
CA LYS A 114 10.39 10.51 -10.53
C LYS A 114 8.94 10.36 -10.10
N PHE A 115 8.75 9.71 -8.95
CA PHE A 115 7.46 9.57 -8.27
C PHE A 115 7.26 10.66 -7.23
N LYS A 116 6.00 10.99 -6.96
CA LYS A 116 5.60 11.84 -5.85
C LYS A 116 4.45 11.19 -5.09
N ARG A 117 4.53 11.24 -3.76
CA ARG A 117 3.49 10.83 -2.83
C ARG A 117 2.72 12.05 -2.34
N TYR A 118 1.40 11.94 -2.26
CA TYR A 118 0.51 13.00 -1.76
C TYR A 118 -0.22 12.59 -0.48
N GLY A 119 -0.35 11.30 -0.19
CA GLY A 119 -1.08 10.73 0.94
C GLY A 119 -0.29 9.72 1.76
N MET A 120 -0.94 8.59 2.08
CA MET A 120 -0.34 7.49 2.84
C MET A 120 0.92 6.97 2.18
N GLN A 121 1.83 6.46 3.00
CA GLN A 121 2.99 5.73 2.51
C GLN A 121 2.64 4.26 2.29
N MET A 122 2.92 3.77 1.09
CA MET A 122 2.75 2.36 0.70
C MET A 122 3.95 1.91 -0.13
N PRO A 123 4.25 0.62 -0.22
CA PRO A 123 5.12 0.12 -1.29
C PRO A 123 4.45 0.38 -2.64
N ILE A 124 5.25 0.45 -3.70
CA ILE A 124 4.74 0.75 -5.04
C ILE A 124 5.19 -0.34 -6.00
N ASP A 125 4.24 -0.92 -6.71
CA ASP A 125 4.49 -1.68 -7.93
C ASP A 125 4.23 -0.78 -9.12
N PHE A 126 5.12 -0.80 -10.10
CA PHE A 126 4.93 -0.10 -11.35
C PHE A 126 5.48 -0.90 -12.52
N SER A 127 4.93 -0.69 -13.69
CA SER A 127 5.37 -1.30 -14.93
C SER A 127 5.84 -0.24 -15.90
N VAL A 128 6.89 -0.54 -16.63
CA VAL A 128 7.38 0.24 -17.76
C VAL A 128 7.06 -0.53 -19.03
N ILE A 129 6.33 0.09 -19.94
CA ILE A 129 6.07 -0.45 -21.27
C ILE A 129 7.16 0.08 -22.19
N GLY A 130 7.91 -0.83 -22.78
CA GLY A 130 8.92 -0.50 -23.78
C GLY A 130 8.30 -0.22 -25.15
N LYS A 131 9.04 0.45 -26.04
CA LYS A 131 8.58 0.77 -27.42
C LYS A 131 8.37 -0.47 -28.30
N ASN A 132 8.85 -1.62 -27.86
CA ASN A 132 8.66 -2.93 -28.49
C ASN A 132 7.61 -3.78 -27.77
N ASP A 133 6.70 -3.16 -27.00
CA ASP A 133 5.65 -3.78 -26.20
C ASP A 133 6.16 -4.69 -25.06
N SER A 134 7.46 -4.69 -24.77
CA SER A 134 8.01 -5.39 -23.61
C SER A 134 7.55 -4.74 -22.32
N ILE A 135 7.17 -5.55 -21.32
CA ILE A 135 6.74 -5.07 -19.99
C ILE A 135 7.83 -5.38 -18.98
N TYR A 136 8.29 -4.36 -18.29
CA TYR A 136 9.27 -4.42 -17.20
C TYR A 136 8.57 -4.07 -15.89
N SER A 137 8.49 -5.03 -14.96
CA SER A 137 7.82 -4.84 -13.67
C SER A 137 8.84 -4.54 -12.57
N PHE A 138 8.51 -3.56 -11.73
CA PHE A 138 9.36 -3.07 -10.65
C PHE A 138 8.58 -2.96 -9.36
N HIS A 139 9.27 -3.19 -8.24
CA HIS A 139 8.75 -3.04 -6.89
C HIS A 139 9.63 -2.08 -6.09
N ILE A 140 9.04 -1.05 -5.49
CA ILE A 140 9.69 -0.12 -4.57
C ILE A 140 9.16 -0.42 -3.15
N PRO A 141 9.93 -1.09 -2.29
CA PRO A 141 9.51 -1.31 -0.90
C PRO A 141 9.57 -0.01 -0.10
N ASN A 142 8.68 0.11 0.88
CA ASN A 142 8.65 1.26 1.79
C ASN A 142 9.27 0.97 3.17
N THR A 143 9.61 -0.30 3.43
CA THR A 143 10.26 -0.78 4.66
C THR A 143 11.36 -1.78 4.33
N TRP A 144 11.89 -2.46 5.34
CA TRP A 144 12.85 -3.55 5.16
C TRP A 144 12.19 -4.84 4.65
N PHE A 145 10.89 -4.99 4.86
CA PHE A 145 10.15 -6.13 4.34
C PHE A 145 9.93 -5.98 2.83
N VAL A 146 10.14 -7.06 2.12
CA VAL A 146 9.86 -7.19 0.68
C VAL A 146 8.98 -8.41 0.49
N LYS A 147 7.78 -8.22 -0.03
CA LYS A 147 6.88 -9.32 -0.38
C LYS A 147 7.49 -10.22 -1.46
N GLN A 148 7.08 -11.47 -1.51
CA GLN A 148 7.44 -12.34 -2.63
C GLN A 148 6.93 -11.73 -3.94
N THR A 149 7.82 -11.49 -4.89
CA THR A 149 7.50 -10.86 -6.17
C THR A 149 8.45 -11.31 -7.27
N SER A 150 7.95 -11.36 -8.50
CA SER A 150 8.77 -11.55 -9.72
C SER A 150 9.28 -10.22 -10.27
N ALA A 151 8.82 -9.08 -9.76
CA ALA A 151 9.26 -7.76 -10.18
C ALA A 151 10.70 -7.48 -9.73
N THR A 152 11.42 -6.65 -10.49
CA THR A 152 12.73 -6.15 -10.07
C THR A 152 12.57 -5.24 -8.87
N VAL A 153 13.19 -5.61 -7.74
CA VAL A 153 13.14 -4.84 -6.50
C VAL A 153 14.13 -3.69 -6.57
N LEU A 154 13.62 -2.49 -6.40
CA LEU A 154 14.41 -1.26 -6.36
C LEU A 154 14.77 -0.87 -4.92
N PRO A 155 15.71 0.08 -4.72
CA PRO A 155 15.99 0.63 -3.41
C PRO A 155 14.73 1.14 -2.74
N LYS A 156 14.59 0.88 -1.44
CA LYS A 156 13.40 1.24 -0.69
C LYS A 156 13.18 2.75 -0.59
N TRP A 157 11.92 3.14 -0.65
CA TRP A 157 11.49 4.51 -0.41
C TRP A 157 11.05 4.67 1.04
N ILE A 158 11.99 5.01 1.91
CA ILE A 158 11.70 5.34 3.30
C ILE A 158 11.36 6.83 3.36
N GLY A 159 10.12 7.15 3.63
CA GLY A 159 9.64 8.53 3.63
C GLY A 159 8.62 8.77 4.72
N TRP A 160 8.99 8.49 5.99
CA TRP A 160 8.17 8.77 7.16
C TRP A 160 7.98 10.27 7.40
N ASP A 161 8.91 11.07 6.89
CA ASP A 161 8.89 12.51 7.05
C ASP A 161 8.31 13.22 5.80
N LYS A 162 7.88 14.45 6.00
CA LYS A 162 7.36 15.33 4.93
C LYS A 162 8.42 15.68 3.89
N VAL A 163 9.70 15.47 4.19
CA VAL A 163 10.83 15.88 3.34
C VAL A 163 11.00 14.94 2.15
N LYS A 164 10.73 13.65 2.31
CA LYS A 164 10.92 12.65 1.24
C LYS A 164 9.63 12.28 0.52
N GLN A 165 8.86 13.27 0.11
CA GLN A 165 7.65 13.04 -0.69
C GLN A 165 7.92 12.63 -2.14
N THR A 166 9.17 12.58 -2.56
CA THR A 166 9.56 12.18 -3.91
C THR A 166 10.60 11.08 -3.88
N TYR A 167 10.53 10.21 -4.89
CA TYR A 167 11.48 9.13 -5.12
C TYR A 167 11.88 9.12 -6.58
N THR A 168 13.15 8.81 -6.87
CA THR A 168 13.62 8.65 -8.24
C THR A 168 14.09 7.22 -8.44
N ALA A 169 13.33 6.45 -9.21
CA ALA A 169 13.75 5.15 -9.68
C ALA A 169 14.72 5.32 -10.85
N THR A 170 15.83 4.57 -10.83
CA THR A 170 16.74 4.43 -11.95
C THR A 170 16.56 3.04 -12.53
N VAL A 171 16.18 2.95 -13.80
CA VAL A 171 15.88 1.69 -14.48
C VAL A 171 16.59 1.61 -15.83
N LYS A 172 16.89 0.38 -16.31
CA LYS A 172 17.45 0.16 -17.64
C LYS A 172 16.39 -0.45 -18.54
N ILE A 173 16.05 0.24 -19.63
CA ILE A 173 15.02 -0.15 -20.60
C ILE A 173 15.60 -0.09 -22.01
N PRO A 174 16.16 -1.20 -22.52
CA PRO A 174 16.85 -1.21 -23.82
C PRO A 174 15.99 -0.79 -25.00
N SER A 175 14.68 -1.12 -24.97
CA SER A 175 13.74 -0.76 -26.02
C SER A 175 13.31 0.72 -26.01
N GLY A 176 13.75 1.50 -25.01
CA GLY A 176 13.19 2.82 -24.73
C GLY A 176 11.79 2.72 -24.10
N ILE A 177 11.37 3.80 -23.46
CA ILE A 177 10.08 3.86 -22.74
C ILE A 177 8.98 4.35 -23.69
N TYR A 178 7.86 3.62 -23.75
CA TYR A 178 6.60 4.06 -24.33
C TYR A 178 5.69 4.64 -23.24
N ASP A 179 5.47 3.90 -22.14
CA ASP A 179 4.60 4.34 -21.04
C ASP A 179 5.08 3.82 -19.68
N VAL A 180 4.60 4.44 -18.60
CA VAL A 180 4.87 4.02 -17.22
C VAL A 180 3.56 4.01 -16.45
N LEU A 181 3.19 2.85 -15.90
CA LEU A 181 1.95 2.63 -15.17
C LEU A 181 2.24 2.30 -13.71
N ILE A 182 1.65 3.03 -12.77
CA ILE A 182 1.64 2.67 -11.35
C ILE A 182 0.50 1.67 -11.15
N ASP A 183 0.80 0.59 -10.41
CA ASP A 183 -0.16 -0.47 -10.09
C ASP A 183 -0.93 -0.97 -11.33
N SER A 184 -0.19 -1.48 -12.29
CA SER A 184 -0.77 -2.03 -13.53
C SER A 184 -1.63 -3.29 -13.31
N SER A 185 -1.61 -3.84 -12.09
CA SER A 185 -2.38 -5.04 -11.72
C SER A 185 -3.82 -4.76 -11.29
N THR A 186 -4.24 -3.49 -11.20
CA THR A 186 -5.60 -3.06 -10.79
C THR A 186 -6.13 -3.76 -9.54
N ARG A 187 -5.32 -3.91 -8.50
CA ARG A 187 -5.74 -4.45 -7.21
C ARG A 187 -6.17 -3.36 -6.24
#